data_229cb8717d48604da84f6b4487b5b35f
#
_entry.id   229cb8717d48604da84f6b4487b5b35f
#
_cell.length_a   1.000
_cell.length_b   1.000
_cell.length_c   1.000
_cell.angle_alpha   90.00
_cell.angle_beta   90.00
_cell.angle_gamma   90.00
#
_symmetry.space_group_name_H-M   'P 1'
#
loop_
_entity.id
_entity.type
_entity.pdbx_description
1 polymer ?
#
loop_
_entity_poly.entity_id
_entity_poly.type
_entity_poly.pdbx_seq_one_letter_code
_entity_poly.pdbx_strand_id
1 'polypeptide(L)'
;VDKSNNREFGRAIMEKQKEDVLLDNVSNHSQVWMSHSDSIVTLPVNFEVLATTESIPVAAFKKTSDDSFPLYGLQFHPEVYHSKEGKIIIKNFLVSVCGCAQNWTPASFVTETVEALKQQIGDAHVIMALSGGVDSTVAATLISKAIGKRLHGIFVDNGVLRKNEFEQVLDTYKQ
;
A
#
# COMPACT_ATOMS: atom_id res chain seq x y z
N VAL A 1 11.97 18.46 14.92
CA VAL A 1 10.50 18.48 14.98
C VAL A 1 10.10 19.26 16.20
N ASP A 2 9.39 20.35 16.01
CA ASP A 2 8.88 21.16 17.11
C ASP A 2 7.36 21.14 17.13
N LYS A 3 6.80 21.33 18.33
CA LYS A 3 5.37 21.52 18.50
C LYS A 3 4.97 22.77 17.72
N SER A 4 4.33 22.55 16.58
CA SER A 4 3.91 23.65 15.73
C SER A 4 2.67 24.31 16.30
N ASN A 5 2.64 25.65 16.29
CA ASN A 5 1.40 26.38 16.50
C ASN A 5 0.47 26.27 15.27
N ASN A 6 0.98 25.79 14.16
CA ASN A 6 0.26 25.58 12.90
C ASN A 6 -0.02 24.09 12.72
N ARG A 7 -1.21 23.67 13.11
CA ARG A 7 -1.72 22.32 12.84
C ARG A 7 -2.37 22.32 11.47
N GLU A 8 -2.00 21.38 10.63
CA GLU A 8 -2.61 21.25 9.32
C GLU A 8 -3.43 19.97 9.22
N PHE A 9 -4.74 20.14 9.00
CA PHE A 9 -5.67 19.05 8.72
C PHE A 9 -6.49 19.42 7.48
N GLY A 10 -6.39 18.62 6.43
CA GLY A 10 -7.13 18.84 5.22
C GLY A 10 -6.28 19.22 4.02
N ARG A 11 -6.82 20.06 3.16
CA ARG A 11 -6.20 20.44 1.89
C ARG A 11 -5.13 21.50 2.08
N ALA A 12 -3.98 21.29 1.48
CA ALA A 12 -2.93 22.29 1.31
C ALA A 12 -2.45 22.31 -0.14
N ILE A 13 -1.82 23.39 -0.55
CA ILE A 13 -1.16 23.52 -1.86
C ILE A 13 0.33 23.38 -1.64
N MET A 14 0.90 22.38 -2.28
CA MET A 14 2.35 22.15 -2.28
C MET A 14 3.00 23.05 -3.33
N GLU A 15 4.11 23.69 -2.96
CA GLU A 15 4.97 24.47 -3.85
C GLU A 15 6.34 23.81 -3.95
N LYS A 16 6.74 23.44 -5.17
CA LYS A 16 8.07 22.89 -5.41
C LYS A 16 9.12 23.96 -5.16
N GLN A 17 10.18 23.61 -4.47
CA GLN A 17 11.34 24.45 -4.23
C GLN A 17 12.54 24.03 -5.09
N LYS A 18 12.54 22.76 -5.49
CA LYS A 18 13.58 22.17 -6.37
C LYS A 18 12.99 21.14 -7.32
N GLU A 19 13.59 21.02 -8.48
CA GLU A 19 13.32 19.88 -9.36
C GLU A 19 14.01 18.64 -8.80
N ASP A 20 13.24 17.55 -8.74
CA ASP A 20 13.72 16.27 -8.25
C ASP A 20 12.92 15.13 -8.88
N VAL A 21 13.57 13.97 -9.04
CA VAL A 21 12.96 12.78 -9.61
C VAL A 21 11.68 12.35 -8.88
N LEU A 22 11.59 12.58 -7.56
CA LEU A 22 10.38 12.29 -6.78
C LEU A 22 9.18 13.12 -7.24
N LEU A 23 9.42 14.37 -7.63
CA LEU A 23 8.38 15.34 -8.02
C LEU A 23 8.31 15.53 -9.54
N ASP A 24 8.93 14.62 -10.32
CA ASP A 24 8.84 14.66 -11.78
C ASP A 24 7.39 14.48 -12.23
N ASN A 25 6.98 15.30 -13.23
CA ASN A 25 5.60 15.37 -13.72
C ASN A 25 4.52 15.66 -12.64
N VAL A 26 4.89 16.22 -11.50
CA VAL A 26 3.98 16.79 -10.50
C VAL A 26 3.89 18.30 -10.73
N SER A 27 2.69 18.85 -10.66
CA SER A 27 2.46 20.30 -10.84
C SER A 27 3.08 21.12 -9.70
N ASN A 28 3.59 22.31 -9.99
CA ASN A 28 4.19 23.19 -8.98
C ASN A 28 3.22 23.57 -7.84
N HIS A 29 1.94 23.68 -8.14
CA HIS A 29 0.88 24.00 -7.18
C HIS A 29 -0.08 22.80 -7.03
N SER A 30 0.46 21.63 -6.68
CA SER A 30 -0.34 20.41 -6.51
C SER A 30 -1.07 20.39 -5.18
N GLN A 31 -2.37 20.02 -5.21
CA GLN A 31 -3.12 19.80 -3.97
C GLN A 31 -2.66 18.52 -3.27
N VAL A 32 -2.30 18.66 -1.99
CA VAL A 32 -1.94 17.57 -1.09
C VAL A 32 -2.84 17.54 0.14
N TRP A 33 -2.86 16.42 0.84
CA TRP A 33 -3.64 16.24 2.07
C TRP A 33 -2.73 16.18 3.29
N MET A 34 -2.98 17.07 4.24
CA MET A 34 -2.25 17.17 5.50
C MET A 34 -3.04 16.56 6.65
N SER A 35 -2.32 15.93 7.59
CA SER A 35 -2.90 15.40 8.84
C SER A 35 -1.81 15.34 9.90
N HIS A 36 -1.41 16.50 10.46
CA HIS A 36 -0.34 16.56 11.44
C HIS A 36 -0.52 17.71 12.42
N SER A 37 0.04 17.53 13.63
CA SER A 37 0.08 18.53 14.69
C SER A 37 1.48 19.14 14.87
N ASP A 38 2.51 18.38 14.48
CA ASP A 38 3.91 18.77 14.62
C ASP A 38 4.52 18.94 13.22
N SER A 39 5.45 19.89 13.08
CA SER A 39 6.07 20.19 11.79
C SER A 39 7.60 20.10 11.88
N ILE A 40 8.22 19.77 10.78
CA ILE A 40 9.67 19.84 10.63
C ILE A 40 10.02 21.31 10.35
N VAL A 41 10.72 21.94 11.26
CA VAL A 41 11.13 23.36 11.13
C VAL A 41 12.56 23.50 10.64
N THR A 42 13.41 22.50 10.90
CA THR A 42 14.83 22.50 10.51
C THR A 42 15.23 21.10 10.07
N LEU A 43 15.92 21.03 8.95
CA LEU A 43 16.52 19.79 8.43
C LEU A 43 17.99 19.68 8.91
N PRO A 44 18.52 18.45 9.07
CA PRO A 44 19.96 18.23 9.25
C PRO A 44 20.79 18.73 8.05
N VAL A 45 22.09 18.89 8.24
CA VAL A 45 23.01 19.47 7.24
C VAL A 45 22.99 18.75 5.89
N ASN A 46 22.76 17.42 5.89
CA ASN A 46 22.77 16.60 4.69
C ASN A 46 21.37 16.37 4.10
N PHE A 47 20.45 17.30 4.32
CA PHE A 47 19.09 17.24 3.78
C PHE A 47 18.73 18.55 3.10
N GLU A 48 17.91 18.48 2.08
CA GLU A 48 17.38 19.65 1.40
C GLU A 48 15.86 19.57 1.23
N VAL A 49 15.24 20.76 1.25
CA VAL A 49 13.80 20.89 1.02
C VAL A 49 13.51 20.75 -0.47
N LEU A 50 12.53 19.92 -0.80
CA LEU A 50 12.02 19.74 -2.15
C LEU A 50 10.71 20.51 -2.38
N ALA A 51 9.87 20.59 -1.34
CA ALA A 51 8.61 21.32 -1.42
C ALA A 51 8.18 21.90 -0.06
N THR A 52 7.39 22.95 -0.13
CA THR A 52 6.78 23.65 1.00
C THR A 52 5.27 23.71 0.84
N THR A 53 4.54 24.19 1.85
CA THR A 53 3.20 24.75 1.71
C THR A 53 3.17 26.16 2.28
N GLU A 54 2.04 26.85 2.18
CA GLU A 54 1.89 28.19 2.78
C GLU A 54 2.17 28.18 4.29
N SER A 55 1.81 27.09 4.99
CA SER A 55 1.88 26.99 6.46
C SER A 55 3.15 26.33 6.97
N ILE A 56 3.81 25.48 6.18
CA ILE A 56 5.00 24.73 6.64
C ILE A 56 6.19 24.87 5.69
N PRO A 57 7.40 25.05 6.25
CA PRO A 57 8.61 25.24 5.47
C PRO A 57 9.16 23.93 4.89
N VAL A 58 8.72 22.77 5.37
CA VAL A 58 9.21 21.46 4.92
C VAL A 58 8.04 20.50 4.70
N ALA A 59 7.50 20.48 3.48
CA ALA A 59 6.45 19.56 3.09
C ALA A 59 7.02 18.28 2.44
N ALA A 60 8.14 18.43 1.72
CA ALA A 60 8.91 17.32 1.17
C ALA A 60 10.40 17.63 1.27
N PHE A 61 11.21 16.61 1.54
CA PHE A 61 12.66 16.75 1.63
C PHE A 61 13.38 15.47 1.19
N LYS A 62 14.66 15.58 0.88
CA LYS A 62 15.53 14.43 0.61
C LYS A 62 16.89 14.57 1.30
N LYS A 63 17.57 13.45 1.46
CA LYS A 63 18.97 13.38 1.86
C LYS A 63 19.85 13.72 0.63
N THR A 64 20.89 14.53 0.84
CA THR A 64 21.81 14.98 -0.22
C THR A 64 23.14 14.26 -0.24
N SER A 65 23.44 13.41 0.79
CA SER A 65 24.68 12.65 0.83
C SER A 65 24.64 11.47 -0.14
N ASP A 66 25.79 11.17 -0.72
CA ASP A 66 26.03 10.10 -1.71
C ASP A 66 26.02 8.68 -1.08
N ASP A 67 25.28 8.50 -0.02
CA ASP A 67 25.11 7.20 0.63
C ASP A 67 24.29 6.26 -0.28
N SER A 68 24.52 4.97 -0.10
CA SER A 68 23.96 3.88 -0.90
C SER A 68 22.43 3.81 -0.94
N PHE A 69 21.73 4.60 -0.12
CA PHE A 69 20.27 4.55 -0.02
C PHE A 69 19.64 5.95 -0.11
N PRO A 70 18.81 6.19 -1.13
CA PRO A 70 18.03 7.42 -1.21
C PRO A 70 17.03 7.47 -0.06
N LEU A 71 16.95 8.62 0.63
CA LEU A 71 15.99 8.87 1.70
C LEU A 71 15.18 10.11 1.37
N TYR A 72 13.88 9.94 1.35
CA TYR A 72 12.90 11.00 1.16
C TYR A 72 11.94 11.05 2.35
N GLY A 73 11.44 12.24 2.64
CA GLY A 73 10.38 12.42 3.62
C GLY A 73 9.29 13.33 3.09
N LEU A 74 8.05 12.98 3.40
CA LEU A 74 6.85 13.74 3.08
C LEU A 74 6.07 14.02 4.35
N GLN A 75 5.59 15.25 4.51
CA GLN A 75 4.71 15.63 5.62
C GLN A 75 3.24 15.36 5.28
N PHE A 76 2.90 15.29 4.00
CA PHE A 76 1.56 15.02 3.49
C PHE A 76 1.36 13.54 3.16
N HIS A 77 0.11 13.15 2.94
CA HIS A 77 -0.32 11.81 2.58
C HIS A 77 -0.48 11.66 1.05
N PRO A 78 0.50 11.13 0.32
CA PRO A 78 0.38 10.92 -1.12
C PRO A 78 -0.59 9.79 -1.49
N GLU A 79 -0.85 8.85 -0.57
CA GLU A 79 -1.68 7.66 -0.79
C GLU A 79 -3.17 7.95 -0.81
N VAL A 80 -3.61 9.06 -0.22
CA VAL A 80 -5.04 9.37 -0.11
C VAL A 80 -5.59 10.05 -1.37
N TYR A 81 -6.84 9.81 -1.66
CA TYR A 81 -7.56 10.37 -2.83
C TYR A 81 -7.49 11.92 -2.94
N HIS A 82 -7.37 12.61 -1.81
CA HIS A 82 -7.33 14.07 -1.76
C HIS A 82 -5.99 14.66 -2.22
N SER A 83 -4.92 13.88 -2.26
CA SER A 83 -3.64 14.25 -2.88
C SER A 83 -3.73 13.99 -4.38
N LYS A 84 -3.97 15.03 -5.17
CA LYS A 84 -4.36 14.91 -6.59
C LYS A 84 -3.34 14.14 -7.43
N GLU A 85 -2.07 14.41 -7.22
CA GLU A 85 -0.96 13.81 -7.96
C GLU A 85 -0.14 12.84 -7.10
N GLY A 86 -0.70 12.40 -5.96
CA GLY A 86 -0.02 11.50 -5.03
C GLY A 86 0.40 10.17 -5.67
N LYS A 87 -0.40 9.64 -6.61
CA LYS A 87 -0.04 8.44 -7.38
C LYS A 87 1.22 8.63 -8.23
N ILE A 88 1.44 9.83 -8.77
CA ILE A 88 2.64 10.15 -9.55
C ILE A 88 3.85 10.13 -8.62
N ILE A 89 3.76 10.77 -7.45
CA ILE A 89 4.82 10.80 -6.44
C ILE A 89 5.19 9.39 -6.00
N ILE A 90 4.20 8.55 -5.66
CA ILE A 90 4.42 7.15 -5.26
C ILE A 90 5.08 6.36 -6.40
N LYS A 91 4.60 6.54 -7.64
CA LYS A 91 5.19 5.89 -8.81
C LYS A 91 6.64 6.32 -9.03
N ASN A 92 6.94 7.61 -8.95
CA ASN A 92 8.28 8.14 -9.08
C ASN A 92 9.22 7.54 -8.03
N PHE A 93 8.78 7.45 -6.78
CA PHE A 93 9.55 6.81 -5.72
C PHE A 93 9.82 5.33 -6.03
N LEU A 94 8.79 4.54 -6.29
CA LEU A 94 8.93 3.10 -6.51
C LEU A 94 9.72 2.78 -7.78
N VAL A 95 9.43 3.46 -8.87
CA VAL A 95 10.01 3.11 -10.19
C VAL A 95 11.31 3.85 -10.45
N SER A 96 11.31 5.19 -10.29
CA SER A 96 12.46 6.01 -10.69
C SER A 96 13.53 6.07 -9.60
N VAL A 97 13.13 6.09 -8.31
CA VAL A 97 14.08 6.14 -7.20
C VAL A 97 14.53 4.72 -6.79
N CYS A 98 13.59 3.80 -6.55
CA CYS A 98 13.88 2.46 -6.07
C CYS A 98 14.17 1.44 -7.18
N GLY A 99 13.88 1.76 -8.44
CA GLY A 99 14.07 0.84 -9.57
C GLY A 99 13.16 -0.40 -9.54
N CYS A 100 12.01 -0.31 -8.86
CA CYS A 100 11.09 -1.43 -8.77
C CYS A 100 10.52 -1.79 -10.15
N ALA A 101 10.58 -3.07 -10.48
CA ALA A 101 9.95 -3.59 -11.69
C ALA A 101 8.43 -3.52 -11.59
N GLN A 102 7.77 -3.10 -12.68
CA GLN A 102 6.30 -3.00 -12.75
C GLN A 102 5.68 -4.31 -13.30
N ASN A 103 6.14 -5.45 -12.80
CA ASN A 103 5.73 -6.77 -13.29
C ASN A 103 4.70 -7.46 -12.39
N TRP A 104 4.37 -6.89 -11.24
CA TRP A 104 3.34 -7.44 -10.36
C TRP A 104 1.94 -7.05 -10.84
N THR A 105 1.09 -8.03 -11.00
CA THR A 105 -0.34 -7.86 -11.24
C THR A 105 -1.12 -8.87 -10.38
N PRO A 106 -2.41 -8.64 -10.05
CA PRO A 106 -3.21 -9.66 -9.38
C PRO A 106 -3.25 -11.00 -10.13
N ALA A 107 -3.22 -10.97 -11.46
CA ALA A 107 -3.21 -12.18 -12.28
C ALA A 107 -1.87 -12.93 -12.19
N SER A 108 -0.72 -12.23 -12.27
CA SER A 108 0.59 -12.85 -12.09
C SER A 108 0.75 -13.44 -10.69
N PHE A 109 0.30 -12.69 -9.66
CA PHE A 109 0.29 -13.17 -8.27
C PHE A 109 -0.49 -14.49 -8.11
N VAL A 110 -1.69 -14.59 -8.70
CA VAL A 110 -2.49 -15.85 -8.66
C VAL A 110 -1.73 -16.99 -9.30
N THR A 111 -1.15 -16.77 -10.48
CA THR A 111 -0.42 -17.82 -11.22
C THR A 111 0.81 -18.30 -10.45
N GLU A 112 1.63 -17.37 -9.97
CA GLU A 112 2.85 -17.66 -9.20
C GLU A 112 2.52 -18.37 -7.87
N THR A 113 1.48 -17.89 -7.16
CA THR A 113 1.04 -18.49 -5.90
C THR A 113 0.50 -19.91 -6.10
N VAL A 114 -0.30 -20.14 -7.13
CA VAL A 114 -0.83 -21.48 -7.43
C VAL A 114 0.32 -22.44 -7.74
N GLU A 115 1.31 -22.03 -8.51
CA GLU A 115 2.45 -22.87 -8.83
C GLU A 115 3.33 -23.17 -7.61
N ALA A 116 3.59 -22.16 -6.77
CA ALA A 116 4.31 -22.34 -5.53
C ALA A 116 3.58 -23.30 -4.57
N LEU A 117 2.25 -23.16 -4.46
CA LEU A 117 1.43 -24.07 -3.64
C LEU A 117 1.45 -25.51 -4.17
N LYS A 118 1.44 -25.72 -5.51
CA LYS A 118 1.58 -27.07 -6.07
C LYS A 118 2.90 -27.70 -5.68
N GLN A 119 4.00 -26.95 -5.79
CA GLN A 119 5.33 -27.45 -5.41
C GLN A 119 5.43 -27.73 -3.91
N GLN A 120 4.90 -26.86 -3.08
CA GLN A 120 4.97 -26.98 -1.62
C GLN A 120 4.13 -28.14 -1.09
N ILE A 121 2.91 -28.31 -1.61
CA ILE A 121 1.95 -29.31 -1.15
C ILE A 121 2.26 -30.69 -1.76
N GLY A 122 2.76 -30.74 -2.99
CA GLY A 122 3.02 -31.97 -3.71
C GLY A 122 1.75 -32.83 -3.80
N ASP A 123 1.82 -34.08 -3.39
CA ASP A 123 0.71 -35.04 -3.42
C ASP A 123 -0.12 -35.09 -2.13
N ALA A 124 0.20 -34.25 -1.14
CA ALA A 124 -0.51 -34.24 0.13
C ALA A 124 -1.96 -33.71 0.02
N HIS A 125 -2.78 -34.08 0.99
CA HIS A 125 -4.10 -33.51 1.22
C HIS A 125 -3.99 -32.32 2.17
N VAL A 126 -4.81 -31.29 1.99
CA VAL A 126 -4.87 -30.10 2.84
C VAL A 126 -6.23 -30.04 3.51
N ILE A 127 -6.22 -29.81 4.81
CA ILE A 127 -7.42 -29.50 5.61
C ILE A 127 -7.37 -28.01 5.92
N MET A 128 -8.47 -27.30 5.67
CA MET A 128 -8.57 -25.86 5.89
C MET A 128 -9.86 -25.50 6.61
N ALA A 129 -9.76 -24.77 7.72
CA ALA A 129 -10.92 -24.16 8.35
C ALA A 129 -11.38 -22.96 7.53
N LEU A 130 -12.68 -22.88 7.27
CA LEU A 130 -13.32 -21.81 6.52
C LEU A 130 -14.13 -20.94 7.47
N SER A 131 -13.95 -19.63 7.42
CA SER A 131 -14.69 -18.67 8.25
C SER A 131 -15.84 -17.98 7.49
N GLY A 132 -15.93 -18.19 6.15
CA GLY A 132 -16.82 -17.40 5.29
C GLY A 132 -16.31 -15.99 4.99
N GLY A 133 -15.19 -15.56 5.57
CA GLY A 133 -14.55 -14.28 5.33
C GLY A 133 -13.72 -14.26 4.03
N VAL A 134 -13.36 -13.05 3.59
CA VAL A 134 -12.61 -12.83 2.32
C VAL A 134 -11.29 -13.59 2.31
N ASP A 135 -10.50 -13.52 3.39
CA ASP A 135 -9.16 -14.11 3.44
C ASP A 135 -9.20 -15.64 3.30
N SER A 136 -10.10 -16.30 4.08
CA SER A 136 -10.26 -17.75 3.99
C SER A 136 -10.78 -18.19 2.61
N THR A 137 -11.64 -17.39 1.98
CA THR A 137 -12.16 -17.68 0.64
C THR A 137 -11.07 -17.55 -0.42
N VAL A 138 -10.25 -16.51 -0.36
CA VAL A 138 -9.11 -16.33 -1.28
C VAL A 138 -8.11 -17.46 -1.11
N ALA A 139 -7.73 -17.79 0.12
CA ALA A 139 -6.81 -18.89 0.41
C ALA A 139 -7.34 -20.24 -0.09
N ALA A 140 -8.61 -20.57 0.21
CA ALA A 140 -9.25 -21.80 -0.28
C ALA A 140 -9.28 -21.86 -1.81
N THR A 141 -9.57 -20.75 -2.50
CA THR A 141 -9.60 -20.68 -3.96
C THR A 141 -8.22 -20.93 -4.56
N LEU A 142 -7.16 -20.33 -4.01
CA LEU A 142 -5.79 -20.53 -4.48
C LEU A 142 -5.34 -21.98 -4.27
N ILE A 143 -5.59 -22.55 -3.08
CA ILE A 143 -5.25 -23.95 -2.79
C ILE A 143 -6.07 -24.89 -3.67
N SER A 144 -7.37 -24.65 -3.85
CA SER A 144 -8.22 -25.45 -4.74
C SER A 144 -7.72 -25.44 -6.20
N LYS A 145 -7.29 -24.27 -6.70
CA LYS A 145 -6.66 -24.18 -8.03
C LYS A 145 -5.34 -24.96 -8.09
N ALA A 146 -4.59 -25.05 -7.01
CA ALA A 146 -3.33 -25.77 -6.96
C ALA A 146 -3.50 -27.28 -6.90
N ILE A 147 -4.37 -27.80 -6.01
CA ILE A 147 -4.47 -29.23 -5.71
C ILE A 147 -5.85 -29.87 -5.93
N GLY A 148 -6.85 -29.09 -6.32
CA GLY A 148 -8.19 -29.58 -6.65
C GLY A 148 -8.87 -30.28 -5.47
N LYS A 149 -9.38 -31.49 -5.71
CA LYS A 149 -10.14 -32.32 -4.74
C LYS A 149 -9.34 -32.75 -3.51
N ARG A 150 -8.04 -32.48 -3.46
CA ARG A 150 -7.22 -32.77 -2.26
C ARG A 150 -7.33 -31.69 -1.18
N LEU A 151 -8.03 -30.59 -1.44
CA LEU A 151 -8.43 -29.62 -0.43
C LEU A 151 -9.73 -30.07 0.26
N HIS A 152 -9.70 -30.15 1.57
CA HIS A 152 -10.86 -30.45 2.43
C HIS A 152 -11.18 -29.21 3.27
N GLY A 153 -12.22 -28.47 2.89
CA GLY A 153 -12.73 -27.32 3.63
C GLY A 153 -13.63 -27.74 4.79
N ILE A 154 -13.40 -27.23 5.97
CA ILE A 154 -14.25 -27.45 7.14
C ILE A 154 -14.86 -26.11 7.54
N PHE A 155 -16.19 -26.00 7.43
CA PHE A 155 -16.96 -24.88 7.89
C PHE A 155 -17.81 -25.30 9.09
N VAL A 156 -17.72 -24.57 10.20
CA VAL A 156 -18.39 -24.91 11.44
C VAL A 156 -19.54 -23.93 11.68
N ASP A 157 -20.76 -24.47 11.71
CA ASP A 157 -21.91 -23.72 12.22
C ASP A 157 -21.91 -23.80 13.74
N ASN A 158 -21.56 -22.70 14.39
CA ASN A 158 -21.52 -22.55 15.83
C ASN A 158 -22.82 -21.95 16.43
N GLY A 159 -23.86 -21.77 15.60
CA GLY A 159 -25.16 -21.23 16.00
C GLY A 159 -25.18 -19.70 16.18
N VAL A 160 -24.08 -18.99 15.92
CA VAL A 160 -24.01 -17.51 16.01
C VAL A 160 -23.68 -16.86 14.65
N LEU A 161 -23.88 -17.61 13.57
CA LEU A 161 -23.74 -17.09 12.21
C LEU A 161 -24.85 -16.11 11.87
N ARG A 162 -24.58 -15.24 10.89
CA ARG A 162 -25.62 -14.35 10.35
C ARG A 162 -26.72 -15.17 9.68
N LYS A 163 -27.92 -14.56 9.57
CA LYS A 163 -29.06 -15.20 8.91
C LYS A 163 -28.66 -15.66 7.49
N ASN A 164 -28.85 -16.95 7.21
CA ASN A 164 -28.54 -17.64 5.95
C ASN A 164 -27.04 -17.62 5.56
N GLU A 165 -26.13 -17.29 6.47
CA GLU A 165 -24.70 -17.27 6.17
C GLU A 165 -24.15 -18.66 5.88
N PHE A 166 -24.64 -19.68 6.60
CA PHE A 166 -24.23 -21.07 6.40
C PHE A 166 -24.53 -21.54 4.97
N GLU A 167 -25.76 -21.34 4.50
CA GLU A 167 -26.18 -21.72 3.16
C GLU A 167 -25.40 -20.94 2.08
N GLN A 168 -25.22 -19.64 2.29
CA GLN A 168 -24.47 -18.78 1.36
C GLN A 168 -23.01 -19.23 1.22
N VAL A 169 -22.36 -19.58 2.32
CA VAL A 169 -20.97 -20.08 2.31
C VAL A 169 -20.91 -21.41 1.58
N LEU A 170 -21.81 -22.35 1.89
CA LEU A 170 -21.86 -23.65 1.23
C LEU A 170 -22.06 -23.52 -0.28
N ASP A 171 -22.94 -22.63 -0.71
CA ASP A 171 -23.22 -22.43 -2.15
C ASP A 171 -22.03 -21.80 -2.87
N THR A 172 -21.27 -20.93 -2.21
CA THR A 172 -20.04 -20.35 -2.74
C THR A 172 -18.97 -21.40 -3.00
N TYR A 173 -18.84 -22.40 -2.12
CA TYR A 173 -17.83 -23.44 -2.25
C TYR A 173 -18.25 -24.69 -3.03
N LYS A 174 -19.51 -24.81 -3.43
CA LYS A 174 -19.99 -25.89 -4.32
C LYS A 174 -19.78 -25.65 -5.82
N GLN A 175 -19.41 -24.41 -6.17
CA GLN A 175 -19.09 -24.04 -7.55
C GLN A 175 -17.62 -24.35 -7.87
#